data_83d59f13531717d3650ed326f46faed4
#
_entry.id   83d59f13531717d3650ed326f46faed4
#
_cell.length_a   1.000
_cell.length_b   1.000
_cell.length_c   1.000
_cell.angle_alpha   90.00
_cell.angle_beta   90.00
_cell.angle_gamma   90.00
#
_symmetry.space_group_name_H-M   'P 1'
#
loop_
_entity.id
_entity.type
_entity.pdbx_description
1 polymer ?
#
loop_
_entity_poly.entity_id
_entity_poly.type
_entity_poly.pdbx_seq_one_letter_code
_entity_poly.pdbx_strand_id
1 'polypeptide(L)'
;MAEMAQQQRRAPWQPSQTDPTEPTISARALAKARGTVEDFARSYMPLLGLPVDDVLCFADSLYFVAGSLYELDELNERGGDPSQAPAAAALRQFLAGRGLLDDVQATLDVGYDYWALERRLIAEWKRPQGDAAHEDELLRCACRASACKSFDYSVLVLLVAGLTGRTVSKEMMLFL
;
A
#
# COMPACT_ATOMS: atom_id res chain seq x y z
N MET A 1 22.40 18.12 -47.00
CA MET A 1 22.14 18.29 -45.55
C MET A 1 20.64 18.22 -45.17
N ALA A 2 19.80 17.62 -46.00
CA ALA A 2 18.36 17.49 -45.75
C ALA A 2 17.89 16.03 -45.51
N GLU A 3 18.81 15.06 -45.50
CA GLU A 3 18.48 13.63 -45.40
C GLU A 3 18.62 13.02 -44.01
N MET A 4 19.17 13.74 -43.03
CA MET A 4 19.33 13.23 -41.66
C MET A 4 18.16 13.54 -40.68
N ALA A 5 17.11 14.24 -41.13
CA ALA A 5 16.00 14.65 -40.26
C ALA A 5 14.77 13.73 -40.30
N GLN A 6 14.82 12.61 -41.02
CA GLN A 6 13.63 11.81 -41.30
C GLN A 6 13.57 10.46 -40.61
N GLN A 7 14.47 10.14 -39.68
CA GLN A 7 14.60 8.77 -39.15
C GLN A 7 14.30 8.59 -37.65
N GLN A 8 13.51 9.49 -37.06
CA GLN A 8 12.97 9.26 -35.71
C GLN A 8 11.44 9.37 -35.68
N ARG A 9 10.76 8.69 -36.58
CA ARG A 9 9.38 8.33 -36.32
C ARG A 9 9.42 7.21 -35.27
N ARG A 10 9.15 7.55 -34.00
CA ARG A 10 8.90 6.55 -32.95
C ARG A 10 7.82 5.62 -33.49
N ALA A 11 8.09 4.32 -33.50
CA ALA A 11 7.06 3.33 -33.79
C ALA A 11 5.82 3.65 -32.91
N PRO A 12 4.59 3.55 -33.46
CA PRO A 12 3.41 3.78 -32.66
C PRO A 12 3.46 2.85 -31.46
N TRP A 13 3.22 3.43 -30.26
CA TRP A 13 3.14 2.67 -29.03
C TRP A 13 2.14 1.53 -29.22
N GLN A 14 2.62 0.30 -29.18
CA GLN A 14 1.77 -0.88 -29.12
C GLN A 14 1.72 -1.27 -27.65
N PRO A 15 0.49 -1.40 -27.04
CA PRO A 15 0.38 -1.97 -25.72
C PRO A 15 1.03 -3.35 -25.80
N SER A 16 2.08 -3.55 -25.00
CA SER A 16 2.62 -4.90 -24.80
C SER A 16 1.45 -5.77 -24.37
N GLN A 17 1.33 -6.96 -24.97
CA GLN A 17 0.42 -7.97 -24.43
C GLN A 17 0.93 -8.23 -23.01
N THR A 18 0.25 -7.64 -22.02
CA THR A 18 0.58 -7.86 -20.62
C THR A 18 0.39 -9.35 -20.36
N ASP A 19 1.46 -9.99 -19.91
CA ASP A 19 1.36 -11.36 -19.39
C ASP A 19 0.30 -11.32 -18.27
N PRO A 20 -0.76 -12.14 -18.33
CA PRO A 20 -1.80 -12.16 -17.30
C PRO A 20 -1.25 -12.49 -15.91
N THR A 21 0.01 -12.92 -15.79
CA THR A 21 0.73 -13.13 -14.53
C THR A 21 1.49 -11.89 -14.05
N GLU A 22 1.63 -10.84 -14.87
CA GLU A 22 2.24 -9.59 -14.42
C GLU A 22 1.33 -8.87 -13.43
N PRO A 23 1.85 -8.49 -12.25
CA PRO A 23 1.07 -7.75 -11.28
C PRO A 23 0.71 -6.38 -11.86
N THR A 24 -0.58 -6.12 -12.04
CA THR A 24 -1.08 -4.84 -12.51
C THR A 24 -1.74 -4.10 -11.35
N ILE A 25 -1.51 -2.78 -11.30
CA ILE A 25 -2.25 -1.90 -10.39
C ILE A 25 -3.40 -1.32 -11.20
N SER A 26 -4.63 -1.54 -10.73
CA SER A 26 -5.83 -1.04 -11.40
C SER A 26 -5.90 0.50 -11.36
N ALA A 27 -6.62 1.09 -12.32
CA ALA A 27 -6.87 2.53 -12.32
C ALA A 27 -7.60 3.00 -11.06
N ARG A 28 -8.44 2.15 -10.46
CA ARG A 28 -9.13 2.44 -9.20
C ARG A 28 -8.16 2.47 -8.03
N ALA A 29 -7.27 1.48 -7.90
CA ALA A 29 -6.24 1.45 -6.87
C ALA A 29 -5.29 2.65 -7.00
N LEU A 30 -4.88 3.03 -8.23
CA LEU A 30 -4.09 4.22 -8.47
C LEU A 30 -4.82 5.51 -8.09
N ALA A 31 -6.13 5.60 -8.33
CA ALA A 31 -6.91 6.78 -7.93
C ALA A 31 -7.00 6.92 -6.40
N LYS A 32 -7.18 5.80 -5.67
CA LYS A 32 -7.11 5.78 -4.19
C LYS A 32 -5.69 6.17 -3.73
N ALA A 33 -4.65 5.56 -4.30
CA ALA A 33 -3.25 5.83 -3.97
C ALA A 33 -2.89 7.31 -4.12
N ARG A 34 -3.42 7.97 -5.14
CA ARG A 34 -3.20 9.41 -5.35
C ARG A 34 -3.65 10.24 -4.15
N GLY A 35 -4.89 10.02 -3.69
CA GLY A 35 -5.42 10.75 -2.52
C GLY A 35 -4.56 10.51 -1.28
N THR A 36 -4.17 9.26 -1.04
CA THR A 36 -3.31 8.89 0.10
C THR A 36 -1.92 9.50 0.00
N VAL A 37 -1.29 9.51 -1.17
CA VAL A 37 0.04 10.13 -1.36
C VAL A 37 -0.03 11.65 -1.19
N GLU A 38 -1.10 12.30 -1.69
CA GLU A 38 -1.31 13.73 -1.48
C GLU A 38 -1.51 14.08 0.00
N ASP A 39 -2.26 13.27 0.74
CA ASP A 39 -2.48 13.44 2.18
C ASP A 39 -1.20 13.13 2.97
N PHE A 40 -0.50 12.05 2.64
CA PHE A 40 0.80 11.70 3.18
C PHE A 40 1.81 12.85 3.04
N ALA A 41 1.89 13.45 1.86
CA ALA A 41 2.80 14.55 1.61
C ALA A 41 2.53 15.75 2.53
N ARG A 42 1.26 16.10 2.75
CA ARG A 42 0.89 17.23 3.59
C ARG A 42 1.04 16.95 5.08
N SER A 43 0.71 15.74 5.51
CA SER A 43 0.59 15.39 6.93
C SER A 43 1.87 14.77 7.52
N TYR A 44 2.57 13.94 6.75
CA TYR A 44 3.67 13.11 7.28
C TYR A 44 5.07 13.51 6.79
N MET A 45 5.23 14.10 5.58
CA MET A 45 6.53 14.59 5.14
C MET A 45 7.14 15.63 6.12
N PRO A 46 6.35 16.61 6.63
CA PRO A 46 6.87 17.54 7.65
C PRO A 46 7.30 16.85 8.96
N LEU A 47 6.60 15.80 9.39
CA LEU A 47 6.97 15.03 10.58
C LEU A 47 8.30 14.28 10.39
N LEU A 48 8.61 13.89 9.16
CA LEU A 48 9.92 13.35 8.78
C LEU A 48 10.99 14.45 8.60
N GLY A 49 10.64 15.73 8.80
CA GLY A 49 11.53 16.87 8.58
C GLY A 49 11.87 17.06 7.09
N LEU A 50 10.95 16.71 6.20
CA LEU A 50 11.08 16.85 4.75
C LEU A 50 10.08 17.92 4.25
N PRO A 51 10.49 18.78 3.30
CA PRO A 51 9.55 19.67 2.61
C PRO A 51 8.48 18.87 1.86
N VAL A 52 7.25 19.42 1.81
CA VAL A 52 6.14 18.78 1.09
C VAL A 52 6.48 18.60 -0.39
N ASP A 53 7.17 19.55 -1.00
CA ASP A 53 7.55 19.52 -2.41
C ASP A 53 8.54 18.38 -2.74
N ASP A 54 9.29 17.88 -1.75
CA ASP A 54 10.21 16.75 -1.93
C ASP A 54 9.46 15.44 -2.19
N VAL A 55 8.14 15.39 -2.00
CA VAL A 55 7.32 14.21 -2.35
C VAL A 55 7.52 13.76 -3.80
N LEU A 56 7.79 14.71 -4.70
CA LEU A 56 8.03 14.40 -6.11
C LEU A 56 9.29 13.55 -6.32
N CYS A 57 10.28 13.64 -5.43
CA CYS A 57 11.49 12.82 -5.47
C CYS A 57 11.20 11.33 -5.18
N PHE A 58 10.09 11.05 -4.52
CA PHE A 58 9.68 9.71 -4.09
C PHE A 58 8.39 9.25 -4.78
N ALA A 59 7.84 10.04 -5.70
CA ALA A 59 6.51 9.85 -6.29
C ALA A 59 6.34 8.43 -6.85
N ASP A 60 7.27 7.96 -7.68
CA ASP A 60 7.19 6.63 -8.29
C ASP A 60 7.10 5.52 -7.24
N SER A 61 7.91 5.62 -6.18
CA SER A 61 7.93 4.66 -5.08
C SER A 61 6.66 4.73 -4.26
N LEU A 62 6.20 5.93 -3.93
CA LEU A 62 4.97 6.15 -3.16
C LEU A 62 3.74 5.64 -3.90
N TYR A 63 3.60 5.99 -5.19
CA TYR A 63 2.47 5.53 -6.01
C TYR A 63 2.49 4.03 -6.24
N PHE A 64 3.67 3.44 -6.44
CA PHE A 64 3.77 1.99 -6.59
C PHE A 64 3.37 1.27 -5.30
N VAL A 65 3.91 1.68 -4.15
CA VAL A 65 3.62 1.04 -2.85
C VAL A 65 2.16 1.25 -2.46
N ALA A 66 1.66 2.49 -2.46
CA ALA A 66 0.27 2.77 -2.13
C ALA A 66 -0.70 2.09 -3.11
N GLY A 67 -0.41 2.11 -4.42
CA GLY A 67 -1.23 1.44 -5.43
C GLY A 67 -1.27 -0.07 -5.21
N SER A 68 -0.13 -0.70 -4.87
CA SER A 68 -0.08 -2.13 -4.55
C SER A 68 -0.91 -2.46 -3.32
N LEU A 69 -0.83 -1.65 -2.26
CA LEU A 69 -1.63 -1.85 -1.05
C LEU A 69 -3.14 -1.75 -1.34
N TYR A 70 -3.56 -0.77 -2.17
CA TYR A 70 -4.97 -0.66 -2.55
C TYR A 70 -5.44 -1.75 -3.51
N GLU A 71 -4.56 -2.30 -4.35
CA GLU A 71 -4.91 -3.48 -5.14
C GLU A 71 -5.15 -4.71 -4.26
N LEU A 72 -4.34 -4.88 -3.20
CA LEU A 72 -4.51 -5.92 -2.20
C LEU A 72 -5.79 -5.72 -1.38
N ASP A 73 -6.10 -4.48 -1.01
CA ASP A 73 -7.33 -4.09 -0.32
C ASP A 73 -8.58 -4.43 -1.17
N GLU A 74 -8.57 -4.07 -2.45
CA GLU A 74 -9.66 -4.43 -3.37
C GLU A 74 -9.82 -5.94 -3.56
N LEU A 75 -8.73 -6.69 -3.54
CA LEU A 75 -8.78 -8.15 -3.57
C LEU A 75 -9.43 -8.69 -2.29
N ASN A 76 -9.08 -8.13 -1.13
CA ASN A 76 -9.68 -8.47 0.16
C ASN A 76 -11.20 -8.19 0.18
N GLU A 77 -11.63 -7.02 -0.32
CA GLU A 77 -13.05 -6.66 -0.44
C GLU A 77 -13.85 -7.65 -1.30
N ARG A 78 -13.21 -8.26 -2.32
CA ARG A 78 -13.79 -9.30 -3.18
C ARG A 78 -13.73 -10.70 -2.58
N GLY A 79 -13.18 -10.86 -1.35
CA GLY A 79 -13.05 -12.13 -0.63
C GLY A 79 -11.83 -12.97 -1.03
N GLY A 80 -10.87 -12.39 -1.77
CA GLY A 80 -9.59 -13.03 -2.07
C GLY A 80 -8.62 -12.97 -0.89
N ASP A 81 -7.49 -13.69 -1.02
CA ASP A 81 -6.40 -13.63 -0.03
C ASP A 81 -5.28 -12.71 -0.52
N PRO A 82 -5.13 -11.51 0.08
CA PRO A 82 -4.08 -10.57 -0.32
C PRO A 82 -2.66 -11.12 -0.18
N SER A 83 -2.42 -12.04 0.77
CA SER A 83 -1.07 -12.56 1.04
C SER A 83 -0.50 -13.40 -0.11
N GLN A 84 -1.36 -13.99 -0.93
CA GLN A 84 -1.02 -14.87 -2.06
C GLN A 84 -1.07 -14.13 -3.41
N ALA A 85 -1.44 -12.86 -3.42
CA ALA A 85 -1.62 -12.11 -4.66
C ALA A 85 -0.29 -11.81 -5.36
N PRO A 86 -0.25 -11.77 -6.70
CA PRO A 86 0.93 -11.31 -7.45
C PRO A 86 1.39 -9.91 -7.03
N ALA A 87 0.47 -9.00 -6.72
CA ALA A 87 0.76 -7.66 -6.22
C ALA A 87 1.53 -7.69 -4.89
N ALA A 88 1.26 -8.65 -3.98
CA ALA A 88 2.01 -8.81 -2.75
C ALA A 88 3.46 -9.27 -3.00
N ALA A 89 3.65 -10.17 -3.95
CA ALA A 89 5.00 -10.62 -4.34
C ALA A 89 5.79 -9.47 -4.98
N ALA A 90 5.17 -8.70 -5.87
CA ALA A 90 5.79 -7.53 -6.52
C ALA A 90 6.15 -6.44 -5.51
N LEU A 91 5.27 -6.16 -4.54
CA LEU A 91 5.53 -5.20 -3.47
C LEU A 91 6.74 -5.62 -2.62
N ARG A 92 6.81 -6.90 -2.19
CA ARG A 92 7.96 -7.42 -1.44
C ARG A 92 9.24 -7.36 -2.27
N GLN A 93 9.20 -7.74 -3.54
CA GLN A 93 10.36 -7.66 -4.44
C GLN A 93 10.84 -6.22 -4.62
N PHE A 94 9.93 -5.28 -4.76
CA PHE A 94 10.24 -3.86 -4.86
C PHE A 94 10.96 -3.34 -3.61
N LEU A 95 10.45 -3.67 -2.42
CA LEU A 95 11.05 -3.29 -1.13
C LEU A 95 12.39 -3.98 -0.91
N ALA A 96 12.51 -5.27 -1.21
CA ALA A 96 13.76 -6.02 -1.12
C ALA A 96 14.84 -5.46 -2.04
N GLY A 97 14.49 -5.10 -3.28
CA GLY A 97 15.42 -4.48 -4.23
C GLY A 97 15.97 -3.12 -3.78
N ARG A 98 15.36 -2.50 -2.77
CA ARG A 98 15.80 -1.25 -2.11
C ARG A 98 16.43 -1.47 -0.75
N GLY A 99 16.50 -2.71 -0.27
CA GLY A 99 16.99 -3.06 1.07
C GLY A 99 16.04 -2.62 2.20
N LEU A 100 14.75 -2.39 1.91
CA LEU A 100 13.76 -1.87 2.86
C LEU A 100 12.76 -2.92 3.34
N LEU A 101 12.84 -4.15 2.83
CA LEU A 101 11.84 -5.17 3.18
C LEU A 101 11.83 -5.49 4.67
N ASP A 102 13.00 -5.65 5.28
CA ASP A 102 13.11 -6.01 6.71
C ASP A 102 12.53 -4.91 7.61
N ASP A 103 12.72 -3.64 7.24
CA ASP A 103 12.19 -2.50 7.99
C ASP A 103 10.65 -2.37 7.88
N VAL A 104 10.08 -2.81 6.78
CA VAL A 104 8.64 -2.63 6.46
C VAL A 104 7.84 -3.90 6.73
N GLN A 105 8.47 -5.09 6.77
CA GLN A 105 7.78 -6.37 6.83
C GLN A 105 6.80 -6.49 7.99
N ALA A 106 7.21 -6.10 9.20
CA ALA A 106 6.35 -6.16 10.37
C ALA A 106 5.06 -5.32 10.19
N THR A 107 5.16 -4.17 9.53
CA THR A 107 4.00 -3.31 9.23
C THR A 107 3.12 -3.89 8.13
N LEU A 108 3.69 -4.57 7.13
CA LEU A 108 2.91 -5.32 6.14
C LEU A 108 2.15 -6.48 6.79
N ASP A 109 2.75 -7.16 7.77
CA ASP A 109 2.08 -8.24 8.50
C ASP A 109 0.88 -7.72 9.30
N VAL A 110 0.99 -6.51 9.90
CA VAL A 110 -0.16 -5.80 10.51
C VAL A 110 -1.26 -5.57 9.46
N GLY A 111 -0.92 -5.20 8.24
CA GLY A 111 -1.89 -5.03 7.15
C GLY A 111 -2.60 -6.34 6.78
N TYR A 112 -1.87 -7.46 6.69
CA TYR A 112 -2.49 -8.78 6.44
C TYR A 112 -3.42 -9.19 7.60
N ASP A 113 -3.02 -8.94 8.84
CA ASP A 113 -3.87 -9.14 10.01
C ASP A 113 -5.14 -8.29 9.94
N TYR A 114 -5.01 -6.99 9.56
CA TYR A 114 -6.14 -6.10 9.36
C TYR A 114 -7.16 -6.68 8.37
N TRP A 115 -6.71 -7.07 7.17
CA TRP A 115 -7.58 -7.64 6.16
C TRP A 115 -8.23 -8.96 6.59
N ALA A 116 -7.52 -9.81 7.33
CA ALA A 116 -8.08 -11.03 7.88
C ALA A 116 -9.19 -10.75 8.92
N LEU A 117 -8.96 -9.77 9.80
CA LEU A 117 -9.95 -9.32 10.79
C LEU A 117 -11.18 -8.71 10.11
N GLU A 118 -10.99 -7.89 9.09
CA GLU A 118 -12.07 -7.27 8.32
C GLU A 118 -12.97 -8.32 7.66
N ARG A 119 -12.39 -9.31 6.96
CA ARG A 119 -13.14 -10.43 6.39
C ARG A 119 -13.94 -11.20 7.46
N ARG A 120 -13.31 -11.46 8.61
CA ARG A 120 -13.98 -12.12 9.74
C ARG A 120 -15.17 -11.32 10.25
N LEU A 121 -14.99 -10.02 10.48
CA LEU A 121 -16.04 -9.13 10.93
C LEU A 121 -17.23 -9.08 9.96
N ILE A 122 -16.95 -8.96 8.65
CA ILE A 122 -17.98 -8.97 7.60
C ILE A 122 -18.72 -10.31 7.56
N ALA A 123 -18.03 -11.43 7.74
CA ALA A 123 -18.64 -12.76 7.75
C ALA A 123 -19.54 -12.95 8.98
N GLU A 124 -19.08 -12.52 10.16
CA GLU A 124 -19.85 -12.65 11.40
C GLU A 124 -21.04 -11.69 11.45
N TRP A 125 -20.92 -10.47 10.89
CA TRP A 125 -22.02 -9.51 10.80
C TRP A 125 -23.23 -10.05 10.04
N LYS A 126 -23.03 -10.98 9.12
CA LYS A 126 -24.09 -11.61 8.31
C LYS A 126 -24.75 -12.80 9.02
N ARG A 127 -24.26 -13.21 10.18
CA ARG A 127 -24.84 -14.31 10.97
C ARG A 127 -25.94 -13.81 11.90
N PRO A 128 -26.91 -14.67 12.30
CA PRO A 128 -27.84 -14.34 13.37
C PRO A 128 -27.06 -13.96 14.64
N GLN A 129 -27.63 -13.02 15.40
CA GLN A 129 -27.00 -12.54 16.63
C GLN A 129 -26.68 -13.72 17.57
N GLY A 130 -25.44 -13.73 18.06
CA GLY A 130 -24.91 -14.69 19.02
C GLY A 130 -25.30 -14.34 20.48
N ASP A 131 -24.69 -15.04 21.41
CA ASP A 131 -24.74 -14.68 22.82
C ASP A 131 -23.78 -13.52 23.16
N ALA A 132 -23.83 -13.03 24.40
CA ALA A 132 -23.02 -11.92 24.89
C ALA A 132 -21.51 -12.17 24.73
N ALA A 133 -21.07 -13.43 24.87
CA ALA A 133 -19.64 -13.77 24.70
C ALA A 133 -19.19 -13.61 23.23
N HIS A 134 -20.08 -13.91 22.30
CA HIS A 134 -19.82 -13.68 20.87
C HIS A 134 -19.74 -12.19 20.53
N GLU A 135 -20.65 -11.38 21.10
CA GLU A 135 -20.63 -9.92 20.91
C GLU A 135 -19.34 -9.29 21.47
N ASP A 136 -18.88 -9.71 22.65
CA ASP A 136 -17.61 -9.27 23.24
C ASP A 136 -16.40 -9.63 22.37
N GLU A 137 -16.40 -10.81 21.76
CA GLU A 137 -15.34 -11.23 20.84
C GLU A 137 -15.34 -10.39 19.55
N LEU A 138 -16.51 -10.10 18.98
CA LEU A 138 -16.63 -9.22 17.81
C LEU A 138 -16.14 -7.81 18.13
N LEU A 139 -16.50 -7.29 19.30
CA LEU A 139 -16.02 -5.97 19.73
C LEU A 139 -14.48 -5.94 19.84
N ARG A 140 -13.86 -6.98 20.44
CA ARG A 140 -12.40 -7.08 20.49
C ARG A 140 -11.77 -7.14 19.09
N CYS A 141 -12.36 -7.90 18.18
CA CYS A 141 -11.91 -7.95 16.79
C CYS A 141 -12.01 -6.59 16.09
N ALA A 142 -13.12 -5.88 16.30
CA ALA A 142 -13.34 -4.55 15.72
C ALA A 142 -12.34 -3.51 16.26
N CYS A 143 -12.08 -3.52 17.58
CA CYS A 143 -11.08 -2.65 18.20
C CYS A 143 -9.68 -2.94 17.65
N ARG A 144 -9.32 -4.23 17.49
CA ARG A 144 -8.03 -4.63 16.90
C ARG A 144 -7.93 -4.19 15.44
N ALA A 145 -8.96 -4.42 14.64
CA ALA A 145 -9.00 -3.98 13.24
C ALA A 145 -8.85 -2.45 13.14
N SER A 146 -9.54 -1.69 14.01
CA SER A 146 -9.40 -0.24 14.06
C SER A 146 -7.98 0.22 14.40
N ALA A 147 -7.30 -0.47 15.30
CA ALA A 147 -5.91 -0.17 15.66
C ALA A 147 -4.90 -0.49 14.53
N CYS A 148 -5.24 -1.40 13.63
CA CYS A 148 -4.39 -1.78 12.50
C CYS A 148 -4.68 -0.98 11.22
N LYS A 149 -5.75 -0.20 11.18
CA LYS A 149 -6.31 0.38 9.94
C LYS A 149 -5.36 1.31 9.20
N SER A 150 -4.50 2.03 9.92
CA SER A 150 -3.60 3.03 9.33
C SER A 150 -2.22 2.45 8.97
N PHE A 151 -2.10 1.13 8.83
CA PHE A 151 -0.83 0.49 8.49
C PHE A 151 -0.24 0.98 7.15
N ASP A 152 -1.09 1.39 6.20
CA ASP A 152 -0.68 1.93 4.90
C ASP A 152 0.16 3.20 5.05
N TYR A 153 -0.25 4.15 5.93
CA TYR A 153 0.56 5.34 6.23
C TYR A 153 1.86 4.96 6.93
N SER A 154 1.85 3.99 7.84
CA SER A 154 3.05 3.49 8.49
C SER A 154 4.04 2.90 7.47
N VAL A 155 3.55 2.15 6.47
CA VAL A 155 4.37 1.65 5.36
C VAL A 155 5.01 2.79 4.57
N LEU A 156 4.25 3.85 4.23
CA LEU A 156 4.76 5.00 3.48
C LEU A 156 5.79 5.80 4.29
N VAL A 157 5.58 5.96 5.62
CA VAL A 157 6.55 6.60 6.52
C VAL A 157 7.87 5.83 6.54
N LEU A 158 7.82 4.51 6.72
CA LEU A 158 9.01 3.66 6.74
C LEU A 158 9.72 3.65 5.38
N LEU A 159 8.95 3.63 4.28
CA LEU A 159 9.48 3.73 2.92
C LEU A 159 10.31 5.01 2.74
N VAL A 160 9.72 6.18 3.03
CA VAL A 160 10.41 7.47 2.83
C VAL A 160 11.57 7.62 3.80
N ALA A 161 11.42 7.20 5.05
CA ALA A 161 12.50 7.20 6.04
C ALA A 161 13.69 6.36 5.55
N GLY A 162 13.44 5.14 5.09
CA GLY A 162 14.49 4.27 4.55
C GLY A 162 15.15 4.83 3.29
N LEU A 163 14.37 5.37 2.33
CA LEU A 163 14.90 6.01 1.13
C LEU A 163 15.77 7.25 1.42
N THR A 164 15.53 7.92 2.54
CA THR A 164 16.27 9.13 2.96
C THR A 164 17.32 8.86 4.01
N GLY A 165 17.49 7.61 4.46
CA GLY A 165 18.41 7.23 5.54
C GLY A 165 18.00 7.81 6.91
N ARG A 166 16.73 8.15 7.10
CA ARG A 166 16.19 8.68 8.36
C ARG A 166 15.68 7.54 9.24
N THR A 167 15.72 7.77 10.54
CA THR A 167 15.12 6.86 11.51
C THR A 167 13.76 7.36 11.95
N VAL A 168 12.81 6.46 12.11
CA VAL A 168 11.47 6.74 12.64
C VAL A 168 11.46 6.41 14.12
N SER A 169 11.04 7.35 14.96
CA SER A 169 10.94 7.11 16.41
C SER A 169 9.74 6.19 16.71
N LYS A 170 9.83 5.50 17.88
CA LYS A 170 8.70 4.68 18.35
C LYS A 170 7.44 5.52 18.60
N GLU A 171 7.64 6.74 19.11
CA GLU A 171 6.54 7.68 19.37
C GLU A 171 5.83 8.08 18.09
N MET A 172 6.57 8.30 17.01
CA MET A 172 6.00 8.58 15.69
C MET A 172 5.19 7.37 15.18
N MET A 173 5.70 6.15 15.33
CA MET A 173 4.98 4.95 14.92
C MET A 173 3.71 4.69 15.76
N LEU A 174 3.67 5.15 17.02
CA LEU A 174 2.47 5.07 17.87
C LEU A 174 1.43 6.14 17.51
N PHE A 175 1.85 7.23 16.86
CA PHE A 175 0.96 8.28 16.39
C PHE A 175 0.23 7.89 15.09
N LEU A 176 0.82 7.01 14.28
CA LEU A 176 0.27 6.48 13.02
C LEU A 176 -0.77 5.40 13.28
#